data_4f1d0adeecdca113e3c4109b9f461df3
#
_entry.id   4f1d0adeecdca113e3c4109b9f461df3
#
_cell.length_a   1.000
_cell.length_b   1.000
_cell.length_c   1.000
_cell.angle_alpha   90.00
_cell.angle_beta   90.00
_cell.angle_gamma   90.00
#
_symmetry.space_group_name_H-M   'P 1'
#
loop_
_entity.id
_entity.type
_entity.pdbx_description
1 polymer ?
#
loop_
_entity_poly.entity_id
_entity_poly.type
_entity_poly.pdbx_seq_one_letter_code
_entity_poly.pdbx_strand_id
1 'polypeptide(L)'
;MKNSIKLIAIICTAIIFVTANMAMAQKAGGPWTVPAKYKSMKSTVKAGDPSIAGVGKESYNKHCKSCHGAKGLGDGPKAANLKTSTGDFSSAKFQAYADGELYYMSFVGRDEMPNFEKKILNESDRWAV
;
A
#
# COMPACT_ATOMS: atom_id res chain seq x y z
N MET A 1 -52.84 -4.83 -1.38
CA MET A 1 -51.93 -5.67 -0.58
C MET A 1 -50.75 -6.21 -1.40
N LYS A 2 -50.89 -6.84 -2.56
CA LYS A 2 -49.77 -7.37 -3.36
C LYS A 2 -48.72 -6.33 -3.81
N ASN A 3 -49.13 -5.09 -4.12
CA ASN A 3 -48.24 -4.03 -4.59
C ASN A 3 -47.42 -3.43 -3.42
N SER A 4 -48.00 -3.34 -2.22
CA SER A 4 -47.31 -2.84 -1.02
C SER A 4 -46.20 -3.79 -0.58
N ILE A 5 -46.41 -5.11 -0.70
CA ILE A 5 -45.39 -6.11 -0.36
C ILE A 5 -44.20 -6.05 -1.31
N LYS A 6 -44.46 -5.85 -2.61
CA LYS A 6 -43.40 -5.69 -3.61
C LYS A 6 -42.57 -4.43 -3.39
N LEU A 7 -43.22 -3.31 -3.02
CA LEU A 7 -42.53 -2.05 -2.73
C LEU A 7 -41.63 -2.17 -1.49
N ILE A 8 -42.13 -2.81 -0.44
CA ILE A 8 -41.34 -3.07 0.79
C ILE A 8 -40.14 -3.98 0.48
N ALA A 9 -40.30 -5.03 -0.31
CA ALA A 9 -39.21 -5.91 -0.69
C ALA A 9 -38.10 -5.17 -1.49
N ILE A 10 -38.47 -4.28 -2.40
CA ILE A 10 -37.51 -3.48 -3.20
C ILE A 10 -36.76 -2.49 -2.27
N ILE A 11 -37.44 -1.85 -1.33
CA ILE A 11 -36.82 -0.93 -0.38
C ILE A 11 -35.83 -1.68 0.54
N CYS A 12 -36.20 -2.85 1.05
CA CYS A 12 -35.33 -3.66 1.89
C CYS A 12 -34.07 -4.14 1.14
N THR A 13 -34.19 -4.57 -0.11
CA THR A 13 -33.02 -4.96 -0.92
C THR A 13 -32.10 -3.79 -1.23
N ALA A 14 -32.65 -2.60 -1.51
CA ALA A 14 -31.86 -1.40 -1.73
C ALA A 14 -31.08 -0.97 -0.47
N ILE A 15 -31.70 -1.06 0.71
CA ILE A 15 -31.05 -0.73 1.99
C ILE A 15 -29.91 -1.71 2.30
N ILE A 16 -30.10 -3.00 2.05
CA ILE A 16 -29.05 -4.02 2.27
C ILE A 16 -27.86 -3.77 1.33
N PHE A 17 -28.11 -3.37 0.09
CA PHE A 17 -27.03 -3.08 -0.88
C PHE A 17 -26.22 -1.83 -0.52
N VAL A 18 -26.86 -0.79 0.03
CA VAL A 18 -26.19 0.44 0.50
C VAL A 18 -25.34 0.18 1.75
N THR A 19 -25.81 -0.63 2.69
CA THR A 19 -25.05 -0.92 3.92
C THR A 19 -23.84 -1.81 3.65
N ALA A 20 -23.88 -2.71 2.67
CA ALA A 20 -22.76 -3.56 2.31
C ALA A 20 -21.56 -2.79 1.72
N ASN A 21 -21.82 -1.64 1.08
CA ASN A 21 -20.74 -0.81 0.53
C ASN A 21 -20.07 0.13 1.56
N MET A 22 -20.65 0.35 2.73
CA MET A 22 -20.05 1.19 3.76
C MET A 22 -18.99 0.48 4.63
N ALA A 23 -18.88 -0.85 4.54
CA ALA A 23 -18.00 -1.64 5.39
C ALA A 23 -16.52 -1.66 4.95
N MET A 24 -16.14 -1.04 3.83
CA MET A 24 -14.81 -1.15 3.23
C MET A 24 -14.00 0.16 3.20
N ALA A 25 -14.40 1.19 3.94
CA ALA A 25 -13.58 2.39 4.06
C ALA A 25 -12.42 2.13 5.04
N GLN A 26 -11.33 1.53 4.56
CA GLN A 26 -10.09 1.46 5.32
C GLN A 26 -9.64 2.89 5.65
N LYS A 27 -9.35 3.12 6.93
CA LYS A 27 -8.88 4.42 7.41
C LYS A 27 -7.55 4.75 6.72
N ALA A 28 -7.50 5.83 5.97
CA ALA A 28 -6.25 6.32 5.41
C ALA A 28 -5.26 6.59 6.56
N GLY A 29 -4.03 6.10 6.43
CA GLY A 29 -2.96 6.45 7.35
C GLY A 29 -2.74 7.96 7.36
N GLY A 30 -2.45 8.54 8.52
CA GLY A 30 -2.09 9.95 8.63
C GLY A 30 -0.85 10.30 7.78
N PRO A 31 -0.56 11.60 7.57
CA PRO A 31 0.60 12.02 6.79
C PRO A 31 1.90 11.48 7.39
N TRP A 32 2.87 11.19 6.54
CA TRP A 32 4.20 10.80 6.97
C TRP A 32 5.02 12.02 7.38
N THR A 33 5.68 11.94 8.54
CA THR A 33 6.69 12.91 8.96
C THR A 33 8.05 12.35 8.64
N VAL A 34 8.59 12.67 7.47
CA VAL A 34 9.89 12.17 7.01
C VAL A 34 10.98 13.11 7.48
N PRO A 35 12.01 12.64 8.23
CA PRO A 35 13.14 13.47 8.66
C PRO A 35 13.93 14.04 7.48
N ALA A 36 14.47 15.26 7.63
CA ALA A 36 15.18 15.98 6.57
C ALA A 36 16.32 15.17 5.93
N LYS A 37 17.05 14.38 6.75
CA LYS A 37 18.14 13.53 6.25
C LYS A 37 17.69 12.52 5.18
N TYR A 38 16.46 12.00 5.29
CA TYR A 38 15.92 11.08 4.30
C TYR A 38 15.40 11.81 3.07
N LYS A 39 14.77 12.98 3.23
CA LYS A 39 14.24 13.75 2.09
C LYS A 39 15.31 14.08 1.04
N SER A 40 16.56 14.26 1.48
CA SER A 40 17.69 14.55 0.59
C SER A 40 18.33 13.31 -0.04
N MET A 41 17.98 12.10 0.41
CA MET A 41 18.53 10.87 -0.17
C MET A 41 18.08 10.68 -1.61
N LYS A 42 18.98 10.12 -2.40
CA LYS A 42 18.73 9.73 -3.80
C LYS A 42 19.04 8.25 -3.95
N SER A 43 18.32 7.61 -4.85
CA SER A 43 18.62 6.22 -5.20
C SER A 43 20.08 6.07 -5.66
N THR A 44 20.75 5.07 -5.13
CA THR A 44 22.11 4.68 -5.55
C THR A 44 22.08 3.72 -6.74
N VAL A 45 20.89 3.25 -7.12
CA VAL A 45 20.69 2.37 -8.28
C VAL A 45 19.88 3.09 -9.35
N LYS A 46 20.16 2.78 -10.61
CA LYS A 46 19.41 3.35 -11.73
C LYS A 46 18.08 2.61 -11.89
N ALA A 47 16.98 3.35 -11.99
CA ALA A 47 15.68 2.76 -12.27
C ALA A 47 15.71 1.97 -13.59
N GLY A 48 15.18 0.74 -13.53
CA GLY A 48 15.15 -0.15 -14.69
C GLY A 48 16.49 -0.84 -15.02
N ASP A 49 17.50 -0.75 -14.16
CA ASP A 49 18.75 -1.48 -14.36
C ASP A 49 18.47 -3.00 -14.27
N PRO A 50 18.69 -3.76 -15.37
CA PRO A 50 18.39 -5.19 -15.41
C PRO A 50 19.25 -6.01 -14.45
N SER A 51 20.45 -5.53 -14.08
CA SER A 51 21.37 -6.24 -13.19
C SER A 51 20.83 -6.34 -11.75
N ILE A 52 19.97 -5.41 -11.35
CA ILE A 52 19.42 -5.34 -9.97
C ILE A 52 17.91 -5.52 -9.93
N ALA A 53 17.22 -5.41 -11.07
CA ALA A 53 15.76 -5.54 -11.13
C ALA A 53 15.25 -6.91 -10.60
N GLY A 54 16.02 -7.97 -10.82
CA GLY A 54 15.73 -9.30 -10.27
C GLY A 54 15.74 -9.32 -8.75
N VAL A 55 16.73 -8.69 -8.14
CA VAL A 55 16.91 -8.57 -6.68
C VAL A 55 15.74 -7.78 -6.08
N GLY A 56 15.39 -6.64 -6.69
CA GLY A 56 14.26 -5.83 -6.25
C GLY A 56 12.94 -6.60 -6.30
N LYS A 57 12.68 -7.28 -7.42
CA LYS A 57 11.47 -8.10 -7.58
C LYS A 57 11.39 -9.24 -6.56
N GLU A 58 12.49 -9.93 -6.30
CA GLU A 58 12.54 -11.00 -5.30
C GLU A 58 12.26 -10.44 -3.90
N SER A 59 12.94 -9.37 -3.51
CA SER A 59 12.75 -8.69 -2.23
C SER A 59 11.32 -8.21 -2.06
N TYR A 60 10.73 -7.59 -3.07
CA TYR A 60 9.33 -7.18 -3.05
C TYR A 60 8.38 -8.36 -2.84
N ASN A 61 8.55 -9.44 -3.60
CA ASN A 61 7.72 -10.63 -3.48
C ASN A 61 7.79 -11.26 -2.09
N LYS A 62 8.97 -11.27 -1.50
CA LYS A 62 9.23 -11.87 -0.19
C LYS A 62 8.68 -11.03 0.97
N HIS A 63 8.81 -9.71 0.89
CA HIS A 63 8.62 -8.83 2.04
C HIS A 63 7.41 -7.88 1.92
N CYS A 64 7.00 -7.49 0.73
CA CYS A 64 6.05 -6.39 0.51
C CYS A 64 4.71 -6.87 -0.06
N LYS A 65 4.75 -7.80 -1.02
CA LYS A 65 3.60 -8.26 -1.80
C LYS A 65 2.41 -8.70 -0.96
N SER A 66 2.64 -9.32 0.21
CA SER A 66 1.55 -9.85 1.05
C SER A 66 0.57 -8.78 1.53
N CYS A 67 1.03 -7.53 1.66
CA CYS A 67 0.22 -6.38 2.03
C CYS A 67 -0.06 -5.47 0.83
N HIS A 68 0.98 -5.16 0.04
CA HIS A 68 0.86 -4.19 -1.05
C HIS A 68 0.33 -4.76 -2.37
N GLY A 69 0.20 -6.09 -2.48
CA GLY A 69 -0.29 -6.74 -3.69
C GLY A 69 0.80 -6.97 -4.75
N ALA A 70 0.46 -7.74 -5.79
CA ALA A 70 1.43 -8.09 -6.84
C ALA A 70 1.83 -6.90 -7.73
N LYS A 71 0.97 -5.88 -7.79
CA LYS A 71 1.15 -4.67 -8.61
C LYS A 71 1.27 -3.39 -7.78
N GLY A 72 1.36 -3.50 -6.44
CA GLY A 72 1.43 -2.34 -5.55
C GLY A 72 0.11 -1.56 -5.40
N LEU A 73 -1.03 -2.20 -5.68
CA LEU A 73 -2.34 -1.55 -5.62
C LEU A 73 -2.96 -1.56 -4.21
N GLY A 74 -2.25 -2.10 -3.22
CA GLY A 74 -2.74 -2.22 -1.85
C GLY A 74 -3.73 -3.37 -1.66
N ASP A 75 -3.80 -4.30 -2.61
CA ASP A 75 -4.73 -5.41 -2.70
C ASP A 75 -4.13 -6.75 -2.26
N GLY A 76 -3.06 -6.73 -1.49
CA GLY A 76 -2.43 -7.93 -0.97
C GLY A 76 -3.35 -8.69 0.01
N PRO A 77 -3.20 -10.03 0.12
CA PRO A 77 -4.10 -10.85 0.94
C PRO A 77 -4.13 -10.47 2.43
N LYS A 78 -3.11 -9.77 2.93
CA LYS A 78 -3.08 -9.25 4.30
C LYS A 78 -3.67 -7.86 4.44
N ALA A 79 -3.89 -7.12 3.34
CA ALA A 79 -4.35 -5.74 3.38
C ALA A 79 -5.67 -5.58 4.13
N ALA A 80 -6.63 -6.49 3.92
CA ALA A 80 -7.94 -6.45 4.57
C ALA A 80 -7.91 -6.55 6.10
N ASN A 81 -6.82 -7.09 6.67
CA ASN A 81 -6.64 -7.27 8.11
C ASN A 81 -5.93 -6.08 8.78
N LEU A 82 -5.48 -5.10 7.99
CA LEU A 82 -4.80 -3.92 8.51
C LEU A 82 -5.80 -2.84 8.89
N LYS A 83 -5.47 -2.10 9.93
CA LYS A 83 -6.26 -0.92 10.38
C LYS A 83 -6.11 0.24 9.41
N THR A 84 -4.99 0.27 8.68
CA THR A 84 -4.58 1.35 7.78
C THR A 84 -4.49 0.83 6.36
N SER A 85 -4.98 1.59 5.37
CA SER A 85 -4.79 1.25 3.97
C SER A 85 -3.31 1.21 3.60
N THR A 86 -2.92 0.19 2.87
CA THR A 86 -1.56 0.04 2.33
C THR A 86 -1.26 1.01 1.18
N GLY A 87 -2.29 1.69 0.67
CA GLY A 87 -2.19 2.64 -0.43
C GLY A 87 -1.97 1.97 -1.80
N ASP A 88 -2.16 2.79 -2.83
CA ASP A 88 -1.94 2.42 -4.23
C ASP A 88 -0.69 3.14 -4.74
N PHE A 89 0.34 2.37 -5.09
CA PHE A 89 1.62 2.90 -5.59
C PHE A 89 1.48 3.56 -6.97
N SER A 90 0.46 3.23 -7.75
CA SER A 90 0.20 3.87 -9.04
C SER A 90 -0.50 5.24 -8.91
N SER A 91 -0.97 5.60 -7.73
CA SER A 91 -1.68 6.86 -7.51
C SER A 91 -0.76 8.08 -7.71
N ALA A 92 -1.30 9.17 -8.25
CA ALA A 92 -0.57 10.42 -8.43
C ALA A 92 0.05 10.95 -7.12
N LYS A 93 -0.64 10.75 -6.01
CA LYS A 93 -0.15 11.12 -4.67
C LYS A 93 1.11 10.34 -4.31
N PHE A 94 1.13 9.01 -4.56
CA PHE A 94 2.30 8.18 -4.25
C PHE A 94 3.47 8.51 -5.17
N GLN A 95 3.21 8.70 -6.45
CA GLN A 95 4.23 9.03 -7.46
C GLN A 95 4.86 10.43 -7.27
N ALA A 96 4.25 11.28 -6.46
CA ALA A 96 4.79 12.60 -6.11
C ALA A 96 5.84 12.60 -4.98
N TYR A 97 6.01 11.48 -4.26
CA TYR A 97 7.04 11.40 -3.23
C TYR A 97 8.44 11.34 -3.84
N ALA A 98 9.40 12.00 -3.17
CA ALA A 98 10.82 11.87 -3.53
C ALA A 98 11.37 10.49 -3.12
N ASP A 99 12.44 10.05 -3.80
CA ASP A 99 13.08 8.74 -3.55
C ASP A 99 13.36 8.49 -2.07
N GLY A 100 13.98 9.48 -1.39
CA GLY A 100 14.31 9.34 0.02
C GLY A 100 13.11 9.30 0.95
N GLU A 101 11.97 9.89 0.56
CA GLU A 101 10.72 9.76 1.29
C GLU A 101 10.17 8.33 1.14
N LEU A 102 10.19 7.79 -0.07
CA LEU A 102 9.80 6.40 -0.35
C LEU A 102 10.71 5.42 0.41
N TYR A 103 12.03 5.67 0.42
CA TYR A 103 12.97 4.87 1.20
C TYR A 103 12.61 4.86 2.68
N TYR A 104 12.37 6.03 3.28
CA TYR A 104 11.99 6.13 4.70
C TYR A 104 10.69 5.37 4.99
N MET A 105 9.67 5.59 4.19
CA MET A 105 8.37 4.93 4.35
C MET A 105 8.47 3.42 4.21
N SER A 106 9.32 2.93 3.29
CA SER A 106 9.44 1.51 2.98
C SER A 106 10.34 0.74 3.96
N PHE A 107 11.46 1.33 4.39
CA PHE A 107 12.50 0.60 5.13
C PHE A 107 12.59 0.95 6.60
N VAL A 108 12.36 2.20 6.98
CA VAL A 108 12.22 2.58 8.39
C VAL A 108 10.83 2.21 8.89
N GLY A 109 9.80 2.51 8.11
CA GLY A 109 8.42 2.13 8.39
C GLY A 109 7.81 2.91 9.56
N ARG A 110 6.58 2.57 9.89
CA ARG A 110 5.85 2.97 11.11
C ARG A 110 4.61 2.10 11.28
N ASP A 111 4.07 2.03 12.47
CA ASP A 111 2.82 1.33 12.78
C ASP A 111 2.80 -0.09 12.19
N GLU A 112 1.85 -0.38 11.31
CA GLU A 112 1.70 -1.67 10.65
C GLU A 112 2.68 -1.89 9.48
N MET A 113 3.40 -0.85 9.02
CA MET A 113 4.49 -0.95 8.06
C MET A 113 5.81 -1.18 8.81
N PRO A 114 6.33 -2.42 8.85
CA PRO A 114 7.47 -2.75 9.70
C PRO A 114 8.79 -2.20 9.15
N ASN A 115 9.80 -2.12 10.03
CA ASN A 115 11.17 -1.82 9.61
C ASN A 115 11.78 -2.99 8.85
N PHE A 116 12.29 -2.74 7.64
CA PHE A 116 12.95 -3.74 6.79
C PHE A 116 14.47 -3.56 6.67
N GLU A 117 15.08 -2.51 7.25
CA GLU A 117 16.54 -2.31 7.19
C GLU A 117 17.32 -3.50 7.76
N LYS A 118 16.77 -4.16 8.78
CA LYS A 118 17.36 -5.35 9.38
C LYS A 118 17.08 -6.64 8.60
N LYS A 119 16.15 -6.62 7.66
CA LYS A 119 15.77 -7.80 6.85
C LYS A 119 16.41 -7.77 5.46
N ILE A 120 16.64 -6.59 4.93
CA ILE A 120 17.33 -6.34 3.66
C ILE A 120 18.59 -5.55 4.00
N LEU A 121 19.69 -6.26 4.27
CA LEU A 121 20.91 -5.66 4.86
C LEU A 121 21.66 -4.79 3.88
N ASN A 122 21.65 -5.15 2.59
CA ASN A 122 22.34 -4.40 1.55
C ASN A 122 21.53 -3.19 1.13
N GLU A 123 22.15 -2.01 1.14
CA GLU A 123 21.46 -0.76 0.78
C GLU A 123 21.08 -0.72 -0.70
N SER A 124 21.90 -1.22 -1.59
CA SER A 124 21.55 -1.29 -3.02
C SER A 124 20.35 -2.19 -3.28
N ASP A 125 20.19 -3.27 -2.51
CA ASP A 125 19.03 -4.15 -2.61
C ASP A 125 17.75 -3.44 -2.13
N ARG A 126 17.88 -2.60 -1.09
CA ARG A 126 16.76 -1.74 -0.67
C ARG A 126 16.35 -0.76 -1.76
N TRP A 127 17.31 -0.14 -2.44
CA TRP A 127 17.01 0.77 -3.54
C TRP A 127 16.48 0.07 -4.79
N ALA A 128 16.73 -1.22 -4.93
CA ALA A 128 16.22 -2.02 -6.05
C ALA A 128 14.73 -2.36 -5.94
N VAL A 129 14.17 -2.34 -4.73
CA VAL A 129 12.74 -2.64 -4.47
C VAL A 129 11.84 -1.56 -5.02
#